data_53d16b3dbef1df3830ca18a92ed2fa86
#
_entry.id   53d16b3dbef1df3830ca18a92ed2fa86
#
_cell.length_a   1.000
_cell.length_b   1.000
_cell.length_c   1.000
_cell.angle_alpha   90.00
_cell.angle_beta   90.00
_cell.angle_gamma   90.00
#
_symmetry.space_group_name_H-M   'P 1'
#
loop_
_entity.id
_entity.type
_entity.pdbx_description
1 polymer ?
#
loop_
_entity_poly.entity_id
_entity_poly.type
_entity_poly.pdbx_seq_one_letter_code
_entity_poly.pdbx_strand_id
1 'polypeptide(L)'
;TIDHTSHTLYIDGKPVLLPLKEFSILALLARNPNMVFSLAQIYDLIWGADNIGDTRTVMVHISNLRKKIELDPANPKLIVTIKGVGYKLNVPPHSDMHF
;
A
#
# COMPACT_ATOMS: atom_id res chain seq x y z
N THR A 1 3.84 -6.46 10.56
CA THR A 1 2.71 -6.24 11.47
C THR A 1 2.19 -4.82 11.32
N ILE A 2 0.89 -4.68 11.20
CA ILE A 2 0.23 -3.38 11.13
C ILE A 2 -0.48 -3.12 12.45
N ASP A 3 -0.23 -1.96 13.06
CA ASP A 3 -0.99 -1.48 14.18
C ASP A 3 -2.05 -0.49 13.68
N HIS A 4 -3.29 -0.94 13.61
CA HIS A 4 -4.40 -0.14 13.09
C HIS A 4 -4.81 0.99 14.03
N THR A 5 -4.45 0.90 15.31
CA THR A 5 -4.76 1.95 16.28
C THR A 5 -3.84 3.16 16.13
N SER A 6 -2.55 2.91 15.95
CA SER A 6 -1.55 3.99 15.83
C SER A 6 -1.17 4.30 14.40
N HIS A 7 -1.75 3.62 13.40
CA HIS A 7 -1.38 3.70 11.99
C HIS A 7 0.12 3.44 11.78
N THR A 8 0.65 2.47 12.51
CA THR A 8 2.07 2.13 12.48
C THR A 8 2.26 0.77 11.84
N LEU A 9 3.19 0.70 10.92
CA LEU A 9 3.65 -0.55 10.33
C LEU A 9 4.94 -0.96 11.03
N TYR A 10 5.05 -2.23 11.40
CA TYR A 10 6.27 -2.78 11.97
C TYR A 10 6.93 -3.69 10.95
N ILE A 11 8.16 -3.35 10.58
CA ILE A 11 8.99 -4.15 9.67
C ILE A 11 10.21 -4.61 10.45
N ASP A 12 10.38 -5.93 10.61
CA ASP A 12 11.45 -6.54 11.40
C ASP A 12 11.53 -5.94 12.82
N GLY A 13 10.36 -5.69 13.41
CA GLY A 13 10.26 -5.11 14.75
C GLY A 13 10.49 -3.61 14.80
N LYS A 14 10.78 -2.95 13.68
CA LYS A 14 11.02 -1.51 13.63
C LYS A 14 9.75 -0.78 13.19
N PRO A 15 9.32 0.26 13.94
CA PRO A 15 8.14 1.01 13.58
C PRO A 15 8.40 1.93 12.37
N VAL A 16 7.45 1.94 11.46
CA VAL A 16 7.40 2.86 10.33
C VAL A 16 6.08 3.61 10.41
N LEU A 17 6.14 4.89 10.72
CA LEU A 17 4.94 5.73 10.81
C LEU A 17 4.51 6.16 9.42
N LEU A 18 3.24 5.94 9.10
CA LEU A 18 2.69 6.27 7.78
C LEU A 18 1.62 7.35 7.88
N PRO A 19 1.62 8.34 6.97
CA PRO A 19 0.49 9.24 6.81
C PRO A 19 -0.79 8.46 6.54
N LEU A 20 -1.93 9.03 6.90
CA LEU A 20 -3.23 8.34 6.89
C LEU A 20 -3.55 7.67 5.55
N LYS A 21 -3.41 8.38 4.44
CA LYS A 21 -3.77 7.82 3.13
C LYS A 21 -2.82 6.70 2.70
N GLU A 22 -1.53 6.84 2.98
CA GLU A 22 -0.55 5.78 2.71
C GLU A 22 -0.88 4.54 3.55
N PHE A 23 -1.15 4.72 4.83
CA PHE A 23 -1.55 3.63 5.70
C PHE A 23 -2.82 2.95 5.20
N SER A 24 -3.83 3.74 4.79
CA SER A 24 -5.10 3.22 4.32
C SER A 24 -4.94 2.39 3.04
N ILE A 25 -4.09 2.83 2.12
CA ILE A 25 -3.79 2.06 0.90
C ILE A 25 -3.13 0.73 1.27
N LEU A 26 -2.11 0.78 2.11
CA LEU A 26 -1.41 -0.44 2.53
C LEU A 26 -2.36 -1.40 3.23
N ALA A 27 -3.20 -0.91 4.12
CA ALA A 27 -4.17 -1.73 4.84
C ALA A 27 -5.18 -2.37 3.90
N LEU A 28 -5.64 -1.64 2.88
CA LEU A 28 -6.55 -2.19 1.87
C LEU A 28 -5.90 -3.36 1.13
N LEU A 29 -4.68 -3.18 0.66
CA LEU A 29 -3.96 -4.22 -0.06
C LEU A 29 -3.63 -5.40 0.85
N ALA A 30 -3.29 -5.14 2.11
CA ALA A 30 -2.93 -6.17 3.07
C ALA A 30 -4.11 -7.05 3.49
N ARG A 31 -5.31 -6.47 3.56
CA ARG A 31 -6.53 -7.24 3.85
C ARG A 31 -6.94 -8.14 2.70
N ASN A 32 -6.42 -7.87 1.50
CA ASN A 32 -6.75 -8.61 0.29
C ASN A 32 -5.45 -9.03 -0.41
N PRO A 33 -4.63 -9.88 0.23
CA PRO A 33 -3.31 -10.22 -0.31
C PRO A 33 -3.42 -10.85 -1.69
N ASN A 34 -2.53 -10.46 -2.58
CA ASN A 34 -2.46 -10.91 -3.98
C ASN A 34 -3.66 -10.52 -4.84
N MET A 35 -4.60 -9.74 -4.31
CA MET A 35 -5.71 -9.21 -5.09
C MET A 35 -5.29 -7.90 -5.77
N VAL A 36 -5.60 -7.78 -7.07
CA VAL A 36 -5.22 -6.60 -7.84
C VAL A 36 -6.32 -5.53 -7.74
N PHE A 37 -5.91 -4.32 -7.40
CA PHE A 37 -6.80 -3.14 -7.38
C PHE A 37 -6.33 -2.14 -8.42
N SER A 38 -7.26 -1.66 -9.24
CA SER A 38 -6.96 -0.59 -10.19
C SER A 38 -6.77 0.75 -9.46
N LEU A 39 -6.14 1.71 -10.14
CA LEU A 39 -6.01 3.08 -9.63
C LEU A 39 -7.38 3.65 -9.26
N ALA A 40 -8.38 3.46 -10.12
CA ALA A 40 -9.73 3.97 -9.89
C ALA A 40 -10.36 3.32 -8.66
N GLN A 41 -10.20 2.01 -8.49
CA GLN A 41 -10.73 1.31 -7.31
C GLN A 41 -10.09 1.81 -6.02
N ILE A 42 -8.76 1.96 -6.00
CA ILE A 42 -8.06 2.48 -4.84
C ILE A 42 -8.52 3.90 -4.54
N TYR A 43 -8.64 4.73 -5.56
CA TYR A 43 -9.08 6.11 -5.40
C TYR A 43 -10.48 6.17 -4.77
N ASP A 44 -11.43 5.43 -5.33
CA ASP A 44 -12.80 5.42 -4.83
C ASP A 44 -12.90 4.89 -3.40
N LEU A 45 -12.16 3.82 -3.09
CA LEU A 45 -12.22 3.19 -1.77
C LEU A 45 -11.56 4.03 -0.68
N ILE A 46 -10.47 4.72 -1.00
CA ILE A 46 -9.68 5.45 -0.01
C ILE A 46 -10.10 6.92 0.09
N TRP A 47 -10.40 7.56 -1.05
CA TRP A 47 -10.81 8.97 -1.06
C TRP A 47 -12.32 9.15 -1.01
N GLY A 48 -13.09 8.21 -1.54
CA GLY A 48 -14.55 8.18 -1.40
C GLY A 48 -15.25 9.41 -1.94
N ALA A 49 -16.18 9.95 -1.15
CA ALA A 49 -16.99 11.10 -1.53
C ALA A 49 -16.20 12.41 -1.61
N ASP A 50 -15.00 12.46 -1.01
CA ASP A 50 -14.11 13.63 -1.07
C ASP A 50 -13.28 13.64 -2.35
N ASN A 51 -13.79 13.03 -3.37
CA ASN A 51 -13.17 12.75 -4.66
C ASN A 51 -13.17 14.02 -5.52
N ILE A 52 -12.26 14.95 -5.22
CA ILE A 52 -12.08 16.19 -5.99
C ILE A 52 -10.76 16.19 -6.78
N GLY A 53 -9.99 15.15 -6.67
CA GLY A 53 -8.71 15.03 -7.38
C GLY A 53 -8.80 14.04 -8.53
N ASP A 54 -7.66 13.57 -8.96
CA ASP A 54 -7.58 12.51 -9.95
C ASP A 54 -6.77 11.33 -9.43
N THR A 55 -6.76 10.25 -10.19
CA THR A 55 -6.11 9.00 -9.79
C THR A 55 -4.58 9.11 -9.67
N ARG A 56 -3.97 10.17 -10.19
CA ARG A 56 -2.52 10.37 -10.06
C ARG A 56 -2.09 10.54 -8.61
N THR A 57 -2.99 11.01 -7.74
CA THR A 57 -2.68 11.10 -6.32
C THR A 57 -2.39 9.71 -5.71
N VAL A 58 -3.07 8.68 -6.19
CA VAL A 58 -2.80 7.30 -5.77
C VAL A 58 -1.36 6.91 -6.11
N MET A 59 -0.90 7.24 -7.32
CA MET A 59 0.46 6.92 -7.76
C MET A 59 1.51 7.58 -6.86
N VAL A 60 1.28 8.84 -6.49
CA VAL A 60 2.18 9.57 -5.59
C VAL A 60 2.25 8.89 -4.22
N HIS A 61 1.11 8.52 -3.67
CA HIS A 61 1.06 7.84 -2.37
C HIS A 61 1.71 6.47 -2.40
N ILE A 62 1.52 5.71 -3.48
CA ILE A 62 2.19 4.41 -3.64
C ILE A 62 3.69 4.59 -3.78
N SER A 63 4.14 5.59 -4.52
CA SER A 63 5.57 5.90 -4.63
C SER A 63 6.18 6.20 -3.26
N ASN A 64 5.49 7.01 -2.45
CA ASN A 64 5.95 7.33 -1.10
C ASN A 64 5.94 6.12 -0.17
N LEU A 65 4.92 5.25 -0.29
CA LEU A 65 4.89 3.98 0.44
C LEU A 65 6.10 3.12 0.11
N ARG A 66 6.39 2.96 -1.18
CA ARG A 66 7.50 2.13 -1.63
C ARG A 66 8.83 2.61 -1.06
N LYS A 67 9.03 3.93 -0.97
CA LYS A 67 10.23 4.49 -0.36
C LYS A 67 10.39 4.10 1.10
N LYS A 68 9.30 3.81 1.79
CA LYS A 68 9.30 3.50 3.22
C LYS A 68 9.36 2.01 3.51
N ILE A 69 8.81 1.15 2.65
CA ILE A 69 8.66 -0.27 2.94
C ILE A 69 9.46 -1.20 2.03
N GLU A 70 9.84 -0.76 0.82
CA GLU A 70 10.61 -1.59 -0.10
C GLU A 70 12.10 -1.46 0.18
N LEU A 71 12.83 -2.56 0.06
CA LEU A 71 14.30 -2.53 0.12
C LEU A 71 14.86 -1.70 -1.03
N ASP A 72 14.29 -1.88 -2.23
CA ASP A 72 14.66 -1.11 -3.41
C ASP A 72 13.37 -0.59 -4.04
N PRO A 73 13.00 0.68 -3.80
CA PRO A 73 11.77 1.23 -4.36
C PRO A 73 11.69 1.20 -5.88
N ALA A 74 12.83 1.20 -6.57
CA ALA A 74 12.87 1.10 -8.03
C ALA A 74 12.53 -0.30 -8.54
N ASN A 75 12.70 -1.32 -7.69
CA ASN A 75 12.37 -2.71 -8.00
C ASN A 75 11.48 -3.27 -6.90
N PRO A 76 10.24 -2.79 -6.78
CA PRO A 76 9.37 -3.16 -5.67
C PRO A 76 9.00 -4.64 -5.69
N LYS A 77 9.06 -5.26 -4.52
CA LYS A 77 8.72 -6.68 -4.32
C LYS A 77 7.41 -6.86 -3.55
N LEU A 78 7.03 -5.87 -2.77
CA LEU A 78 5.83 -5.93 -1.92
C LEU A 78 4.62 -5.33 -2.65
N ILE A 79 4.67 -4.06 -3.00
CA ILE A 79 3.60 -3.44 -3.78
C ILE A 79 3.99 -3.55 -5.25
N VAL A 80 3.41 -4.53 -5.92
CA VAL A 80 3.74 -4.87 -7.29
C VAL A 80 2.76 -4.21 -8.26
N THR A 81 3.30 -3.60 -9.31
CA THR A 81 2.48 -3.05 -10.39
C THR A 81 2.13 -4.16 -11.38
N ILE A 82 0.84 -4.33 -11.65
CA ILE A 82 0.37 -5.18 -12.73
C ILE A 82 0.05 -4.25 -13.89
N LYS A 83 0.92 -4.25 -14.86
CA LYS A 83 0.89 -3.29 -15.97
C LYS A 83 -0.48 -3.30 -16.68
N GLY A 84 -1.07 -2.13 -16.81
CA GLY A 84 -2.36 -1.96 -17.46
C GLY A 84 -3.56 -2.40 -16.60
N VAL A 85 -3.34 -2.88 -15.38
CA VAL A 85 -4.42 -3.36 -14.50
C VAL A 85 -4.43 -2.59 -13.17
N GLY A 86 -3.33 -2.59 -12.42
CA GLY A 86 -3.29 -1.93 -11.14
C GLY A 86 -2.17 -2.41 -10.24
N TYR A 87 -2.47 -2.50 -8.96
CA TYR A 87 -1.48 -2.83 -7.92
C TYR A 87 -1.98 -3.95 -7.03
N LYS A 88 -1.04 -4.71 -6.50
CA LYS A 88 -1.35 -5.72 -5.49
C LYS A 88 -0.24 -5.78 -4.46
N LEU A 89 -0.55 -6.25 -3.26
CA LEU A 89 0.45 -6.59 -2.27
C LEU A 89 0.81 -8.06 -2.44
N ASN A 90 2.07 -8.30 -2.77
CA ASN A 90 2.60 -9.65 -2.91
C ASN A 90 3.19 -10.07 -1.57
N VAL A 91 2.52 -10.99 -0.87
CA VAL A 91 2.99 -11.53 0.39
C VAL A 91 3.53 -12.93 0.11
N PRO A 92 4.86 -13.11 0.11
CA PRO A 92 5.43 -14.43 -0.13
C PRO A 92 5.05 -15.39 1.00
N PRO A 93 4.82 -16.68 0.68
CA PRO A 93 4.73 -17.70 1.71
C PRO A 93 6.00 -17.67 2.56
N HIS A 94 5.92 -17.80 3.86
CA HIS A 94 7.07 -17.74 4.77
C HIS A 94 7.67 -16.34 4.92
N SER A 95 6.92 -15.29 4.58
CA SER A 95 7.34 -13.92 4.86
C SER A 95 7.24 -13.64 6.37
N ASP A 96 8.26 -12.96 6.91
CA ASP A 96 8.21 -12.46 8.29
C ASP A 96 7.35 -11.20 8.42
N MET A 97 6.83 -10.71 7.32
CA MET A 97 5.96 -9.54 7.30
C MET A 97 4.51 -9.96 7.50
N HIS A 98 3.93 -9.51 8.60
CA HIS A 98 2.53 -9.74 8.92
C HIS A 98 1.77 -8.43 8.83
N PHE A 99 0.80 -8.41 7.97
CA PHE A 99 -0.04 -7.22 7.77
C PHE A 99 -1.42 -7.37 8.38
#